data_e263c155573c28d0551c2b08fd2251e4
#
_entry.id   e263c155573c28d0551c2b08fd2251e4
#
_cell.length_a   1.000
_cell.length_b   1.000
_cell.length_c   1.000
_cell.angle_alpha   90.00
_cell.angle_beta   90.00
_cell.angle_gamma   90.00
#
_symmetry.space_group_name_H-M   'P 1'
#
loop_
_entity.id
_entity.type
_entity.pdbx_description
1 polymer ?
#
loop_
_entity_poly.entity_id
_entity_poly.type
_entity_poly.pdbx_seq_one_letter_code
_entity_poly.pdbx_strand_id
1 'polypeptide(L)'
;LQPERLKEESFVERLRELRPDLGIVVAFRMLPEVVWALPRLGTINLHGSLLPRYRGAAPIHWAIIRGEQETGVTTFRLKHELDTGDILLQARLPIAPEDNVGKIHDELMHLGAKTLLATVDLFLQDEAPKAQPQTDYDIAPTSAPKLTKENTELHWDRPASELHNQVRGLSPYPAAWCTLSFDGQEPMTFKVLETAVHSDALPSAEHPQGQLILGKHSLEIQTAEGRLEIKVLQPAGKKAMPASAFLNGLRSK
;
A
#
# COMPACT_ATOMS: atom_id res chain seq x y z
N LEU A 1 22.45 2.50 16.74
CA LEU A 1 21.86 1.70 17.81
C LEU A 1 20.75 0.82 17.23
N GLN A 2 20.71 -0.45 17.60
CA GLN A 2 19.68 -1.41 17.14
C GLN A 2 19.19 -2.24 18.34
N PRO A 3 18.41 -1.62 19.27
CA PRO A 3 17.94 -2.33 20.45
C PRO A 3 16.85 -3.34 20.07
N GLU A 4 16.80 -4.47 20.75
CA GLU A 4 15.68 -5.41 20.62
C GLU A 4 14.39 -4.81 21.21
N ARG A 5 14.54 -4.12 22.34
CA ARG A 5 13.44 -3.44 23.05
C ARG A 5 13.68 -1.93 23.11
N LEU A 6 12.79 -1.16 22.47
CA LEU A 6 12.89 0.30 22.42
C LEU A 6 12.71 1.00 23.79
N LYS A 7 12.21 0.29 24.82
CA LYS A 7 12.06 0.80 26.18
C LYS A 7 13.22 0.42 27.10
N GLU A 8 14.25 -0.23 26.58
CA GLU A 8 15.41 -0.62 27.35
C GLU A 8 16.15 0.62 27.88
N GLU A 9 16.44 0.65 29.19
CA GLU A 9 16.99 1.83 29.85
C GLU A 9 18.32 2.25 29.25
N SER A 10 19.23 1.31 29.05
CA SER A 10 20.53 1.54 28.42
C SER A 10 20.42 2.19 27.03
N PHE A 11 19.42 1.82 26.24
CA PHE A 11 19.14 2.43 24.96
C PHE A 11 18.62 3.87 25.10
N VAL A 12 17.67 4.08 26.01
CA VAL A 12 17.09 5.41 26.26
C VAL A 12 18.14 6.36 26.82
N GLU A 13 18.99 5.90 27.76
CA GLU A 13 20.08 6.70 28.28
C GLU A 13 21.08 7.09 27.20
N ARG A 14 21.44 6.13 26.33
CA ARG A 14 22.33 6.43 25.19
C ARG A 14 21.73 7.45 24.24
N LEU A 15 20.42 7.44 24.01
CA LEU A 15 19.76 8.48 23.22
C LEU A 15 19.81 9.85 23.92
N ARG A 16 19.62 9.90 25.25
CA ARG A 16 19.74 11.16 26.04
C ARG A 16 21.13 11.76 25.94
N GLU A 17 22.17 10.92 26.02
CA GLU A 17 23.56 11.39 25.89
C GLU A 17 23.84 12.07 24.53
N LEU A 18 23.17 11.60 23.46
CA LEU A 18 23.28 12.18 22.11
C LEU A 18 22.64 13.57 22.01
N ARG A 19 21.77 13.96 22.95
CA ARG A 19 21.04 15.23 22.98
C ARG A 19 20.43 15.61 21.62
N PRO A 20 19.61 14.75 21.01
CA PRO A 20 19.03 15.06 19.70
C PRO A 20 18.13 16.30 19.78
N ASP A 21 18.27 17.22 18.85
CA ASP A 21 17.37 18.36 18.73
C ASP A 21 16.04 17.95 18.11
N LEU A 22 16.05 17.18 17.04
CA LEU A 22 14.88 16.72 16.30
C LEU A 22 14.93 15.22 16.08
N GLY A 23 13.83 14.52 16.35
CA GLY A 23 13.64 13.12 15.97
C GLY A 23 12.98 13.03 14.59
N ILE A 24 13.45 12.09 13.76
CA ILE A 24 12.85 11.81 12.46
C ILE A 24 12.53 10.32 12.38
N VAL A 25 11.27 10.00 12.02
CA VAL A 25 10.78 8.64 11.87
C VAL A 25 10.30 8.41 10.44
N VAL A 26 10.77 7.34 9.82
CA VAL A 26 10.32 6.90 8.50
C VAL A 26 10.10 5.39 8.53
N ALA A 27 8.89 4.93 8.22
CA ALA A 27 8.54 3.51 8.07
C ALA A 27 9.05 2.64 9.23
N PHE A 28 8.77 3.04 10.47
CA PHE A 28 9.27 2.33 11.65
C PHE A 28 8.12 1.72 12.47
N ARG A 29 8.45 0.74 13.31
CA ARG A 29 7.50 0.22 14.31
C ARG A 29 7.14 1.31 15.32
N MET A 30 6.02 1.18 16.02
CA MET A 30 5.56 2.15 17.00
C MET A 30 6.66 2.45 18.04
N LEU A 31 7.06 3.72 18.09
CA LEU A 31 8.03 4.21 19.08
C LEU A 31 7.33 4.46 20.41
N PRO A 32 7.91 4.03 21.54
CA PRO A 32 7.41 4.41 22.85
C PRO A 32 7.63 5.90 23.12
N GLU A 33 6.75 6.50 23.93
CA GLU A 33 6.79 7.92 24.26
C GLU A 33 8.14 8.35 24.84
N VAL A 34 8.74 7.55 25.70
CA VAL A 34 10.07 7.80 26.28
C VAL A 34 11.18 7.99 25.22
N VAL A 35 10.96 7.53 23.98
CA VAL A 35 11.89 7.71 22.87
C VAL A 35 11.50 8.91 22.00
N TRP A 36 10.24 8.98 21.55
CA TRP A 36 9.85 10.04 20.62
C TRP A 36 9.67 11.41 21.26
N ALA A 37 9.43 11.48 22.57
CA ALA A 37 9.36 12.74 23.32
C ALA A 37 10.73 13.27 23.77
N LEU A 38 11.81 12.52 23.53
CA LEU A 38 13.14 12.86 24.02
C LEU A 38 13.79 14.04 23.26
N PRO A 39 13.69 14.16 21.93
CA PRO A 39 14.29 15.28 21.20
C PRO A 39 13.67 16.62 21.61
N ARG A 40 14.51 17.65 21.78
CA ARG A 40 14.12 18.98 22.28
C ARG A 40 13.01 19.64 21.45
N LEU A 41 13.06 19.50 20.13
CA LEU A 41 12.08 20.03 19.17
C LEU A 41 10.95 19.04 18.85
N GLY A 42 10.95 17.88 19.54
CA GLY A 42 10.03 16.79 19.30
C GLY A 42 10.45 15.86 18.18
N THR A 43 9.55 15.01 17.76
CA THR A 43 9.77 14.02 16.68
C THR A 43 8.73 14.21 15.58
N ILE A 44 9.19 14.14 14.34
CA ILE A 44 8.35 14.18 13.14
C ILE A 44 8.34 12.80 12.47
N ASN A 45 7.25 12.50 11.77
CA ASN A 45 7.14 11.30 10.93
C ASN A 45 6.90 11.71 9.48
N LEU A 46 7.47 10.93 8.56
CA LEU A 46 7.12 10.95 7.13
C LEU A 46 6.15 9.80 6.87
N HIS A 47 4.92 10.13 6.48
CA HIS A 47 3.86 9.18 6.19
C HIS A 47 3.53 9.15 4.70
N GLY A 48 3.32 7.96 4.14
CA GLY A 48 3.10 7.73 2.71
C GLY A 48 1.65 7.94 2.27
N SER A 49 0.98 8.98 2.75
CA SER A 49 -0.34 9.41 2.26
C SER A 49 -0.54 10.91 2.46
N LEU A 50 -1.64 11.44 1.92
CA LEU A 50 -2.15 12.77 2.21
C LEU A 50 -3.06 12.70 3.44
N LEU A 51 -2.48 12.82 4.65
CA LEU A 51 -3.25 12.87 5.90
C LEU A 51 -4.29 14.02 5.85
N PRO A 52 -5.47 13.83 6.46
CA PRO A 52 -5.89 12.78 7.39
C PRO A 52 -6.32 11.45 6.76
N ARG A 53 -6.25 11.29 5.43
CA ARG A 53 -6.60 10.05 4.74
C ARG A 53 -5.50 9.00 4.89
N TYR A 54 -5.90 7.73 4.99
CA TYR A 54 -4.99 6.57 5.01
C TYR A 54 -4.02 6.54 6.20
N ARG A 55 -4.53 6.81 7.43
CA ARG A 55 -3.79 6.56 8.66
C ARG A 55 -3.55 5.06 8.84
N GLY A 56 -2.33 4.64 9.21
CA GLY A 56 -2.03 3.25 9.52
C GLY A 56 -0.87 2.64 8.75
N ALA A 57 -0.87 1.30 8.63
CA ALA A 57 0.32 0.53 8.29
C ALA A 57 0.62 0.42 6.78
N ALA A 58 -0.36 0.61 5.88
CA ALA A 58 -0.19 0.36 4.45
C ALA A 58 -0.82 1.47 3.57
N PRO A 59 -0.51 2.77 3.81
CA PRO A 59 -1.19 3.89 3.17
C PRO A 59 -1.08 3.87 1.64
N ILE A 60 0.10 3.58 1.10
CA ILE A 60 0.37 3.57 -0.35
C ILE A 60 -0.50 2.50 -1.03
N HIS A 61 -0.53 1.29 -0.46
CA HIS A 61 -1.33 0.18 -0.98
C HIS A 61 -2.82 0.53 -1.02
N TRP A 62 -3.36 1.02 0.10
CA TRP A 62 -4.79 1.29 0.20
C TRP A 62 -5.26 2.46 -0.65
N ALA A 63 -4.43 3.45 -0.92
CA ALA A 63 -4.74 4.50 -1.87
C ALA A 63 -5.01 3.92 -3.28
N ILE A 64 -4.15 3.02 -3.74
CA ILE A 64 -4.31 2.40 -5.06
C ILE A 64 -5.46 1.38 -5.07
N ILE A 65 -5.57 0.52 -4.05
CA ILE A 65 -6.66 -0.47 -3.92
C ILE A 65 -8.03 0.20 -3.98
N ARG A 66 -8.16 1.40 -3.41
CA ARG A 66 -9.42 2.19 -3.44
C ARG A 66 -9.60 3.01 -4.70
N GLY A 67 -8.70 2.92 -5.67
CA GLY A 67 -8.82 3.59 -6.96
C GLY A 67 -8.58 5.09 -6.92
N GLU A 68 -7.81 5.59 -5.94
CA GLU A 68 -7.45 7.00 -5.90
C GLU A 68 -6.63 7.40 -7.13
N GLN A 69 -6.86 8.61 -7.60
CA GLN A 69 -6.12 9.20 -8.73
C GLN A 69 -4.91 10.02 -8.29
N GLU A 70 -4.77 10.25 -6.99
CA GLU A 70 -3.59 10.87 -6.38
C GLU A 70 -3.32 10.28 -5.00
N THR A 71 -2.05 10.33 -4.61
CA THR A 71 -1.57 10.08 -3.27
C THR A 71 -0.54 11.15 -2.91
N GLY A 72 0.29 10.90 -1.93
CA GLY A 72 1.36 11.82 -1.57
C GLY A 72 2.07 11.41 -0.31
N VAL A 73 2.81 12.35 0.23
CA VAL A 73 3.50 12.21 1.50
C VAL A 73 3.12 13.35 2.43
N THR A 74 3.12 13.06 3.72
CA THR A 74 2.86 14.03 4.78
C THR A 74 3.96 13.95 5.83
N THR A 75 4.58 15.07 6.19
CA THR A 75 5.35 15.20 7.41
C THR A 75 4.48 15.80 8.50
N PHE A 76 4.52 15.22 9.69
CA PHE A 76 3.70 15.65 10.81
C PHE A 76 4.42 15.43 12.15
N ARG A 77 4.02 16.17 13.19
CA ARG A 77 4.54 15.99 14.56
C ARG A 77 3.97 14.73 15.18
N LEU A 78 4.79 13.86 15.77
CA LEU A 78 4.28 12.70 16.49
C LEU A 78 3.45 13.13 17.70
N LYS A 79 2.35 12.42 17.90
CA LYS A 79 1.47 12.46 19.06
C LYS A 79 1.23 11.05 19.59
N HIS A 80 0.54 10.94 20.69
CA HIS A 80 0.25 9.64 21.32
C HIS A 80 -0.63 8.73 20.44
N GLU A 81 -1.59 9.33 19.75
CA GLU A 81 -2.48 8.62 18.82
C GLU A 81 -1.83 8.44 17.44
N LEU A 82 -2.04 7.26 16.85
CA LEU A 82 -1.42 6.87 15.60
C LEU A 82 -1.81 7.81 14.44
N ASP A 83 -0.81 8.41 13.81
CA ASP A 83 -0.90 9.26 12.61
C ASP A 83 -1.90 10.43 12.73
N THR A 84 -2.10 10.98 13.95
CA THR A 84 -3.04 12.09 14.22
C THR A 84 -2.37 13.43 14.46
N GLY A 85 -1.05 13.47 14.45
CA GLY A 85 -0.29 14.69 14.74
C GLY A 85 -0.48 15.81 13.73
N ASP A 86 -0.15 17.04 14.12
CA ASP A 86 -0.33 18.22 13.29
C ASP A 86 0.61 18.20 12.09
N ILE A 87 0.06 18.50 10.93
CA ILE A 87 0.74 18.44 9.63
C ILE A 87 1.68 19.62 9.47
N LEU A 88 2.91 19.34 9.09
CA LEU A 88 3.94 20.34 8.76
C LEU A 88 3.97 20.62 7.25
N LEU A 89 4.19 19.60 6.43
CA LEU A 89 4.18 19.70 4.97
C LEU A 89 3.47 18.52 4.33
N GLN A 90 2.93 18.76 3.14
CA GLN A 90 2.40 17.71 2.26
C GLN A 90 2.91 17.92 0.84
N ALA A 91 3.16 16.83 0.13
CA ALA A 91 3.44 16.83 -1.29
C ALA A 91 2.61 15.77 -2.00
N ARG A 92 2.04 16.12 -3.16
CA ARG A 92 1.10 15.29 -3.93
C ARG A 92 1.80 14.55 -5.05
N LEU A 93 1.32 13.36 -5.38
CA LEU A 93 1.75 12.52 -6.48
C LEU A 93 0.53 11.97 -7.21
N PRO A 94 0.37 12.18 -8.53
CA PRO A 94 -0.70 11.56 -9.30
C PRO A 94 -0.48 10.05 -9.42
N ILE A 95 -1.58 9.30 -9.54
CA ILE A 95 -1.60 7.85 -9.79
C ILE A 95 -2.25 7.64 -11.16
N ALA A 96 -1.49 7.17 -12.13
CA ALA A 96 -2.03 6.81 -13.43
C ALA A 96 -2.83 5.48 -13.36
N PRO A 97 -3.77 5.23 -14.29
CA PRO A 97 -4.61 4.03 -14.26
C PRO A 97 -3.84 2.71 -14.18
N GLU A 98 -2.69 2.63 -14.83
CA GLU A 98 -1.86 1.42 -14.89
C GLU A 98 -0.73 1.39 -13.85
N ASP A 99 -0.62 2.41 -13.01
CA ASP A 99 0.43 2.46 -11.99
C ASP A 99 0.16 1.42 -10.90
N ASN A 100 1.20 0.64 -10.58
CA ASN A 100 1.18 -0.29 -9.46
C ASN A 100 1.87 0.28 -8.22
N VAL A 101 1.70 -0.41 -7.07
CA VAL A 101 2.27 0.08 -5.82
C VAL A 101 3.80 0.13 -5.84
N GLY A 102 4.48 -0.74 -6.60
CA GLY A 102 5.95 -0.70 -6.72
C GLY A 102 6.42 0.62 -7.32
N LYS A 103 5.84 1.04 -8.46
CA LYS A 103 6.16 2.32 -9.10
C LYS A 103 5.85 3.51 -8.17
N ILE A 104 4.64 3.54 -7.60
CA ILE A 104 4.22 4.64 -6.72
C ILE A 104 5.11 4.72 -5.47
N HIS A 105 5.49 3.57 -4.89
CA HIS A 105 6.44 3.54 -3.77
C HIS A 105 7.78 4.21 -4.10
N ASP A 106 8.35 3.88 -5.26
CA ASP A 106 9.65 4.44 -5.68
C ASP A 106 9.56 5.96 -5.92
N GLU A 107 8.48 6.43 -6.54
CA GLU A 107 8.24 7.86 -6.73
C GLU A 107 8.02 8.59 -5.40
N LEU A 108 7.23 8.00 -4.48
CA LEU A 108 7.01 8.55 -3.13
C LEU A 108 8.27 8.55 -2.27
N MET A 109 9.18 7.60 -2.45
CA MET A 109 10.49 7.59 -1.77
C MET A 109 11.28 8.85 -2.10
N HIS A 110 11.36 9.23 -3.37
CA HIS A 110 12.06 10.45 -3.79
C HIS A 110 11.32 11.73 -3.36
N LEU A 111 10.01 11.75 -3.51
CA LEU A 111 9.18 12.87 -3.09
C LEU A 111 9.25 13.07 -1.56
N GLY A 112 9.18 11.98 -0.81
CA GLY A 112 9.27 11.96 0.64
C GLY A 112 10.60 12.49 1.16
N ALA A 113 11.72 12.08 0.54
CA ALA A 113 13.04 12.60 0.90
C ALA A 113 13.13 14.13 0.73
N LYS A 114 12.63 14.66 -0.39
CA LYS A 114 12.58 16.11 -0.64
C LYS A 114 11.70 16.83 0.38
N THR A 115 10.50 16.30 0.65
CA THR A 115 9.54 16.88 1.60
C THR A 115 10.11 16.87 3.02
N LEU A 116 10.80 15.78 3.39
CA LEU A 116 11.43 15.67 4.71
C LEU A 116 12.56 16.68 4.88
N LEU A 117 13.44 16.85 3.89
CA LEU A 117 14.48 17.89 3.92
C LEU A 117 13.87 19.28 4.06
N ALA A 118 12.86 19.62 3.26
CA ALA A 118 12.15 20.88 3.39
C ALA A 118 11.51 21.07 4.78
N THR A 119 11.03 19.99 5.40
CA THR A 119 10.51 20.06 6.77
C THR A 119 11.61 20.34 7.79
N VAL A 120 12.79 19.73 7.64
CA VAL A 120 13.95 20.03 8.50
C VAL A 120 14.38 21.49 8.36
N ASP A 121 14.38 22.03 7.14
CA ASP A 121 14.69 23.44 6.89
C ASP A 121 13.76 24.41 7.63
N LEU A 122 12.47 24.03 7.82
CA LEU A 122 11.55 24.83 8.65
C LEU A 122 12.04 24.91 10.10
N PHE A 123 12.53 23.82 10.67
CA PHE A 123 13.07 23.78 12.04
C PHE A 123 14.41 24.53 12.19
N LEU A 124 15.17 24.66 11.11
CA LEU A 124 16.38 25.49 11.11
C LEU A 124 16.08 27.00 11.10
N GLN A 125 14.93 27.38 10.56
CA GLN A 125 14.48 28.77 10.50
C GLN A 125 13.67 29.18 11.74
N ASP A 126 12.87 28.26 12.27
CA ASP A 126 12.01 28.47 13.46
C ASP A 126 11.94 27.16 14.25
N GLU A 127 12.36 27.18 15.51
CA GLU A 127 12.30 26.01 16.39
C GLU A 127 10.88 25.47 16.63
N ALA A 128 9.85 26.27 16.37
CA ALA A 128 8.45 25.91 16.49
C ALA A 128 7.67 26.21 15.20
N PRO A 129 8.05 25.62 14.04
CA PRO A 129 7.40 25.91 12.79
C PRO A 129 5.89 25.63 12.87
N LYS A 130 5.10 26.48 12.21
CA LYS A 130 3.65 26.37 12.18
C LYS A 130 3.24 25.01 11.63
N ALA A 131 2.41 24.30 12.37
CA ALA A 131 1.80 23.03 11.99
C ALA A 131 0.27 23.18 11.99
N GLN A 132 -0.41 22.48 11.11
CA GLN A 132 -1.86 22.54 10.97
C GLN A 132 -2.49 21.28 11.59
N PRO A 133 -3.43 21.42 12.55
CA PRO A 133 -4.21 20.29 13.07
C PRO A 133 -4.94 19.56 11.94
N GLN A 134 -4.97 18.23 11.99
CA GLN A 134 -5.67 17.44 10.98
C GLN A 134 -7.20 17.67 11.00
N THR A 135 -7.74 18.15 12.09
CA THR A 135 -9.16 18.54 12.24
C THR A 135 -9.54 19.77 11.42
N ASP A 136 -8.56 20.57 10.99
CA ASP A 136 -8.79 21.78 10.18
C ASP A 136 -8.93 21.46 8.68
N TYR A 137 -8.71 20.20 8.30
CA TYR A 137 -8.94 19.74 6.95
C TYR A 137 -10.39 19.29 6.81
N ASP A 138 -11.08 19.79 5.79
CA ASP A 138 -12.46 19.36 5.44
C ASP A 138 -12.44 18.01 4.71
N ILE A 139 -11.77 17.03 5.30
CA ILE A 139 -11.60 15.68 4.76
C ILE A 139 -11.73 14.68 5.91
N ALA A 140 -12.67 13.74 5.79
CA ALA A 140 -12.83 12.68 6.77
C ALA A 140 -11.59 11.76 6.83
N PRO A 141 -11.06 11.47 8.02
CA PRO A 141 -9.98 10.51 8.18
C PRO A 141 -10.37 9.12 7.68
N THR A 142 -9.46 8.45 6.99
CA THR A 142 -9.63 7.06 6.58
C THR A 142 -8.49 6.19 7.09
N SER A 143 -8.76 4.89 7.26
CA SER A 143 -7.77 3.93 7.74
C SER A 143 -7.06 3.21 6.58
N ALA A 144 -5.79 2.84 6.83
CA ALA A 144 -4.97 1.98 5.97
C ALA A 144 -4.44 0.80 6.80
N PRO A 145 -5.29 -0.22 7.06
CA PRO A 145 -4.91 -1.34 7.92
C PRO A 145 -3.74 -2.14 7.35
N LYS A 146 -3.11 -2.92 8.21
CA LYS A 146 -2.05 -3.84 7.80
C LYS A 146 -2.60 -4.84 6.77
N LEU A 147 -1.79 -5.12 5.75
CA LEU A 147 -2.10 -6.16 4.78
C LEU A 147 -1.95 -7.54 5.43
N THR A 148 -2.96 -8.36 5.26
CA THR A 148 -3.05 -9.73 5.77
C THR A 148 -3.36 -10.68 4.61
N LYS A 149 -3.26 -11.99 4.86
CA LYS A 149 -3.61 -12.98 3.84
C LYS A 149 -5.07 -12.80 3.38
N GLU A 150 -5.96 -12.52 4.32
CA GLU A 150 -7.40 -12.41 4.07
C GLU A 150 -7.75 -11.19 3.20
N ASN A 151 -7.16 -10.01 3.49
CA ASN A 151 -7.49 -8.79 2.74
C ASN A 151 -6.69 -8.61 1.44
N THR A 152 -5.83 -9.58 1.11
CA THR A 152 -5.11 -9.67 -0.18
C THR A 152 -5.67 -10.74 -1.12
N GLU A 153 -6.66 -11.51 -0.68
CA GLU A 153 -7.40 -12.48 -1.49
C GLU A 153 -8.35 -11.78 -2.48
N LEU A 154 -8.41 -12.30 -3.70
CA LEU A 154 -9.35 -11.83 -4.72
C LEU A 154 -10.69 -12.56 -4.56
N HIS A 155 -11.75 -11.79 -4.36
CA HIS A 155 -13.12 -12.27 -4.27
C HIS A 155 -13.92 -11.81 -5.48
N TRP A 156 -14.43 -12.75 -6.27
CA TRP A 156 -15.03 -12.48 -7.59
C TRP A 156 -16.42 -11.83 -7.52
N ASP A 157 -16.98 -11.64 -6.34
CA ASP A 157 -18.22 -10.94 -6.04
C ASP A 157 -18.12 -9.40 -6.07
N ARG A 158 -16.96 -8.90 -6.49
CA ARG A 158 -16.68 -7.47 -6.66
C ARG A 158 -16.52 -7.11 -8.15
N PRO A 159 -16.70 -5.83 -8.52
CA PRO A 159 -16.45 -5.35 -9.88
C PRO A 159 -15.00 -5.62 -10.36
N ALA A 160 -14.82 -5.91 -11.64
CA ALA A 160 -13.50 -6.14 -12.23
C ALA A 160 -12.54 -4.94 -12.03
N SER A 161 -13.06 -3.71 -12.08
CA SER A 161 -12.30 -2.49 -11.85
C SER A 161 -11.73 -2.40 -10.42
N GLU A 162 -12.51 -2.81 -9.41
CA GLU A 162 -12.03 -2.86 -8.03
C GLU A 162 -10.97 -3.94 -7.81
N LEU A 163 -11.17 -5.13 -8.43
CA LEU A 163 -10.20 -6.22 -8.37
C LEU A 163 -8.90 -5.87 -9.10
N HIS A 164 -8.99 -5.17 -10.23
CA HIS A 164 -7.83 -4.62 -10.93
C HIS A 164 -7.06 -3.65 -10.03
N ASN A 165 -7.75 -2.73 -9.37
CA ASN A 165 -7.13 -1.82 -8.41
C ASN A 165 -6.49 -2.58 -7.24
N GLN A 166 -7.12 -3.65 -6.75
CA GLN A 166 -6.54 -4.50 -5.70
C GLN A 166 -5.27 -5.18 -6.19
N VAL A 167 -5.25 -5.73 -7.40
CA VAL A 167 -4.05 -6.35 -7.97
C VAL A 167 -2.91 -5.34 -8.11
N ARG A 168 -3.14 -4.20 -8.77
CA ARG A 168 -2.09 -3.19 -8.96
C ARG A 168 -1.64 -2.54 -7.65
N GLY A 169 -2.55 -2.38 -6.68
CA GLY A 169 -2.25 -1.87 -5.34
C GLY A 169 -1.45 -2.86 -4.48
N LEU A 170 -1.34 -4.12 -4.87
CA LEU A 170 -0.57 -5.15 -4.20
C LEU A 170 0.65 -5.64 -5.00
N SER A 171 0.80 -5.25 -6.26
CA SER A 171 1.87 -5.69 -7.14
C SER A 171 3.08 -4.74 -7.09
N PRO A 172 4.31 -5.26 -7.01
CA PRO A 172 4.70 -6.66 -7.08
C PRO A 172 4.63 -7.41 -5.74
N TYR A 173 4.49 -6.74 -4.61
CA TYR A 173 4.50 -7.32 -3.28
C TYR A 173 3.47 -6.64 -2.36
N PRO A 174 2.73 -7.40 -1.53
CA PRO A 174 2.78 -8.86 -1.31
C PRO A 174 2.18 -9.68 -2.45
N ALA A 175 1.55 -9.06 -3.43
CA ALA A 175 0.70 -9.56 -4.50
C ALA A 175 -0.71 -9.98 -4.01
N ALA A 176 -1.71 -9.74 -4.85
CA ALA A 176 -3.03 -10.34 -4.68
C ALA A 176 -2.93 -11.84 -4.96
N TRP A 177 -3.82 -12.63 -4.37
CA TRP A 177 -3.84 -14.07 -4.58
C TRP A 177 -5.25 -14.61 -4.73
N CYS A 178 -5.36 -15.75 -5.41
CA CYS A 178 -6.59 -16.49 -5.56
C CYS A 178 -6.33 -17.99 -5.70
N THR A 179 -7.38 -18.78 -5.57
CA THR A 179 -7.37 -20.21 -5.91
C THR A 179 -8.23 -20.42 -7.14
N LEU A 180 -7.69 -21.09 -8.16
CA LEU A 180 -8.38 -21.43 -9.39
C LEU A 180 -8.43 -22.94 -9.57
N SER A 181 -9.56 -23.43 -10.08
CA SER A 181 -9.78 -24.84 -10.42
C SER A 181 -9.81 -25.01 -11.93
N PHE A 182 -9.07 -25.96 -12.45
CA PHE A 182 -9.04 -26.33 -13.86
C PHE A 182 -9.57 -27.75 -14.00
N ASP A 183 -10.29 -28.03 -15.10
CA ASP A 183 -10.88 -29.33 -15.32
C ASP A 183 -9.87 -30.48 -15.17
N GLY A 184 -10.22 -31.45 -14.34
CA GLY A 184 -9.37 -32.63 -14.08
C GLY A 184 -8.14 -32.35 -13.21
N GLN A 185 -8.03 -31.20 -12.57
CA GLN A 185 -6.90 -30.86 -11.69
C GLN A 185 -7.36 -30.42 -10.30
N GLU A 186 -6.50 -30.62 -9.31
CA GLU A 186 -6.71 -30.06 -7.98
C GLU A 186 -6.63 -28.53 -8.00
N PRO A 187 -7.41 -27.84 -7.13
CA PRO A 187 -7.35 -26.39 -7.03
C PRO A 187 -5.92 -25.90 -6.76
N MET A 188 -5.50 -24.89 -7.49
CA MET A 188 -4.17 -24.30 -7.38
C MET A 188 -4.22 -22.86 -6.92
N THR A 189 -3.30 -22.48 -6.02
CA THR A 189 -3.14 -21.09 -5.56
C THR A 189 -2.18 -20.34 -6.47
N PHE A 190 -2.57 -19.12 -6.82
CA PHE A 190 -1.81 -18.20 -7.65
C PHE A 190 -1.66 -16.85 -6.96
N LYS A 191 -0.50 -16.22 -7.12
CA LYS A 191 -0.39 -14.78 -7.01
C LYS A 191 -0.74 -14.17 -8.36
N VAL A 192 -1.48 -13.07 -8.35
CA VAL A 192 -1.87 -12.30 -9.54
C VAL A 192 -1.12 -10.98 -9.50
N LEU A 193 -0.38 -10.70 -10.58
CA LEU A 193 0.54 -9.56 -10.64
C LEU A 193 0.09 -8.48 -11.62
N GLU A 194 -0.53 -8.88 -12.74
CA GLU A 194 -1.05 -7.96 -13.75
C GLU A 194 -2.39 -8.44 -14.27
N THR A 195 -3.31 -7.52 -14.49
CA THR A 195 -4.65 -7.78 -14.99
C THR A 195 -5.08 -6.72 -16.00
N ALA A 196 -6.15 -7.02 -16.74
CA ALA A 196 -6.88 -6.04 -17.54
C ALA A 196 -8.38 -6.19 -17.27
N VAL A 197 -9.12 -5.09 -17.48
CA VAL A 197 -10.57 -5.03 -17.24
C VAL A 197 -11.31 -5.07 -18.58
N HIS A 198 -12.31 -5.93 -18.68
CA HIS A 198 -13.29 -5.94 -19.74
C HIS A 198 -14.65 -5.54 -19.13
N SER A 199 -15.02 -4.26 -19.28
CA SER A 199 -16.15 -3.63 -18.57
C SER A 199 -17.53 -4.09 -19.07
N ASP A 200 -17.66 -4.55 -20.32
CA ASP A 200 -18.96 -4.73 -20.97
C ASP A 200 -19.59 -6.11 -20.72
N ALA A 201 -18.96 -6.94 -19.89
CA ALA A 201 -19.37 -8.31 -19.62
C ALA A 201 -20.11 -8.44 -18.28
N LEU A 202 -21.42 -8.54 -18.29
CA LEU A 202 -22.20 -8.86 -17.11
C LEU A 202 -22.31 -10.38 -16.89
N PRO A 203 -22.49 -10.87 -15.66
CA PRO A 203 -22.77 -12.27 -15.40
C PRO A 203 -24.02 -12.74 -16.12
N SER A 204 -23.98 -13.96 -16.65
CA SER A 204 -25.09 -14.61 -17.37
C SER A 204 -25.20 -16.08 -16.96
N ALA A 205 -26.23 -16.77 -17.46
CA ALA A 205 -26.36 -18.21 -17.24
C ALA A 205 -25.19 -19.01 -17.85
N GLU A 206 -24.59 -18.51 -18.94
CA GLU A 206 -23.42 -19.12 -19.60
C GLU A 206 -22.12 -18.80 -18.86
N HIS A 207 -22.05 -17.60 -18.27
CA HIS A 207 -20.88 -17.11 -17.52
C HIS A 207 -21.31 -16.56 -16.16
N PRO A 208 -21.60 -17.43 -15.19
CA PRO A 208 -21.90 -17.00 -13.84
C PRO A 208 -20.66 -16.40 -13.17
N GLN A 209 -20.90 -15.57 -12.16
CA GLN A 209 -19.86 -14.96 -11.34
C GLN A 209 -18.90 -16.02 -10.78
N GLY A 210 -17.58 -15.73 -10.85
CA GLY A 210 -16.52 -16.62 -10.42
C GLY A 210 -16.10 -17.66 -11.46
N GLN A 211 -16.81 -17.73 -12.59
CA GLN A 211 -16.45 -18.66 -13.65
C GLN A 211 -15.13 -18.29 -14.32
N LEU A 212 -14.27 -19.31 -14.45
CA LEU A 212 -13.04 -19.24 -15.21
C LEU A 212 -13.36 -19.41 -16.71
N ILE A 213 -12.91 -18.47 -17.52
CA ILE A 213 -13.10 -18.45 -18.98
C ILE A 213 -11.72 -18.57 -19.63
N LEU A 214 -11.48 -19.67 -20.31
CA LEU A 214 -10.21 -19.97 -20.96
C LEU A 214 -10.28 -19.74 -22.45
N GLY A 215 -9.61 -18.69 -22.94
CA GLY A 215 -9.35 -18.47 -24.35
C GLY A 215 -8.11 -19.22 -24.83
N LYS A 216 -7.74 -19.04 -26.10
CA LYS A 216 -6.51 -19.64 -26.66
C LYS A 216 -5.25 -19.15 -25.91
N HIS A 217 -5.21 -17.87 -25.55
CA HIS A 217 -4.09 -17.21 -24.91
C HIS A 217 -4.51 -16.33 -23.71
N SER A 218 -5.80 -16.26 -23.38
CA SER A 218 -6.36 -15.46 -22.30
C SER A 218 -6.92 -16.34 -21.18
N LEU A 219 -6.78 -15.86 -19.97
CA LEU A 219 -7.35 -16.39 -18.75
C LEU A 219 -8.17 -15.30 -18.11
N GLU A 220 -9.50 -15.43 -18.14
CA GLU A 220 -10.43 -14.43 -17.66
C GLU A 220 -11.32 -15.03 -16.56
N ILE A 221 -11.75 -14.19 -15.63
CA ILE A 221 -12.74 -14.59 -14.62
C ILE A 221 -13.92 -13.63 -14.69
N GLN A 222 -15.13 -14.19 -14.73
CA GLN A 222 -16.34 -13.41 -14.61
C GLN A 222 -16.48 -12.86 -13.22
N THR A 223 -16.61 -11.55 -13.08
CA THR A 223 -16.76 -10.85 -11.79
C THR A 223 -18.21 -10.37 -11.62
N ALA A 224 -18.54 -9.72 -10.51
CA ALA A 224 -19.87 -9.15 -10.32
C ALA A 224 -20.25 -8.14 -11.41
N GLU A 225 -19.25 -7.40 -11.91
CA GLU A 225 -19.39 -6.44 -13.01
C GLU A 225 -18.11 -6.46 -13.84
N GLY A 226 -18.23 -6.75 -15.12
CA GLY A 226 -17.10 -6.92 -16.04
C GLY A 226 -16.42 -8.29 -15.91
N ARG A 227 -15.33 -8.46 -16.65
CA ARG A 227 -14.40 -9.59 -16.53
C ARG A 227 -13.02 -9.09 -16.21
N LEU A 228 -12.32 -9.87 -15.37
CA LEU A 228 -10.92 -9.62 -15.06
C LEU A 228 -10.05 -10.60 -15.85
N GLU A 229 -9.25 -10.10 -16.79
CA GLU A 229 -8.23 -10.88 -17.48
C GLU A 229 -6.94 -10.88 -16.66
N ILE A 230 -6.41 -12.05 -16.35
CA ILE A 230 -5.11 -12.22 -15.72
C ILE A 230 -4.04 -12.22 -16.80
N LYS A 231 -3.14 -11.24 -16.77
CA LYS A 231 -2.02 -11.11 -17.72
C LYS A 231 -0.77 -11.81 -17.22
N VAL A 232 -0.42 -11.58 -15.95
CA VAL A 232 0.76 -12.18 -15.31
C VAL A 232 0.35 -12.80 -13.98
N LEU A 233 0.74 -14.04 -13.78
CA LEU A 233 0.48 -14.83 -12.60
C LEU A 233 1.73 -15.55 -12.11
N GLN A 234 1.70 -15.98 -10.85
CA GLN A 234 2.74 -16.82 -10.25
C GLN A 234 2.08 -18.01 -9.56
N PRO A 235 2.16 -19.23 -10.13
CA PRO A 235 1.73 -20.44 -9.43
C PRO A 235 2.56 -20.67 -8.16
N ALA A 236 1.97 -21.27 -7.14
CA ALA A 236 2.68 -21.60 -5.92
C ALA A 236 3.97 -22.40 -6.21
N GLY A 237 5.09 -21.96 -5.63
CA GLY A 237 6.40 -22.59 -5.80
C GLY A 237 7.07 -22.37 -7.17
N LYS A 238 6.49 -21.52 -8.05
CA LYS A 238 7.07 -21.22 -9.38
C LYS A 238 7.41 -19.74 -9.53
N LYS A 239 8.08 -19.39 -10.62
CA LYS A 239 8.33 -17.99 -11.00
C LYS A 239 7.07 -17.38 -11.64
N ALA A 240 6.97 -16.05 -11.57
CA ALA A 240 5.97 -15.29 -12.31
C ALA A 240 6.12 -15.54 -13.82
N MET A 241 4.98 -15.65 -14.52
CA MET A 241 4.93 -15.89 -15.96
C MET A 241 3.66 -15.28 -16.57
N PRO A 242 3.66 -14.97 -17.89
CA PRO A 242 2.43 -14.62 -18.60
C PRO A 242 1.39 -15.76 -18.50
N ALA A 243 0.11 -15.39 -18.39
CA ALA A 243 -0.98 -16.36 -18.34
C ALA A 243 -1.02 -17.27 -19.58
N SER A 244 -0.68 -16.73 -20.76
CA SER A 244 -0.56 -17.52 -22.00
C SER A 244 0.49 -18.64 -21.90
N ALA A 245 1.63 -18.39 -21.26
CA ALA A 245 2.66 -19.41 -21.06
C ALA A 245 2.19 -20.49 -20.07
N PHE A 246 1.47 -20.10 -19.03
CA PHE A 246 0.86 -21.04 -18.10
C PHE A 246 -0.17 -21.96 -18.81
N LEU A 247 -1.07 -21.36 -19.62
CA LEU A 247 -2.08 -22.11 -20.37
C LEU A 247 -1.49 -23.10 -21.38
N ASN A 248 -0.39 -22.74 -22.04
CA ASN A 248 0.32 -23.66 -22.94
C ASN A 248 0.85 -24.89 -22.20
N GLY A 249 1.43 -24.67 -21.00
CA GLY A 249 1.89 -25.76 -20.16
C GLY A 249 0.77 -26.63 -19.55
N LEU A 250 -0.44 -26.08 -19.41
CA LEU A 250 -1.61 -26.81 -18.94
C LEU A 250 -2.14 -27.78 -19.99
N ARG A 251 -2.12 -27.37 -21.27
CA ARG A 251 -2.61 -28.17 -22.43
C ARG A 251 -1.64 -29.23 -22.90
N SER A 252 -0.37 -29.12 -22.50
CA SER A 252 0.68 -30.07 -22.91
C SER A 252 0.75 -31.31 -22.01
N LYS A 253 -0.11 -31.38 -21.01
CA LYS A 253 -0.27 -32.53 -20.09
C LYS A 253 -1.54 -33.30 -20.43
#